data_d1794ab9b95fb6484ad95133c7eac8fb
#
_entry.id   d1794ab9b95fb6484ad95133c7eac8fb
#
_cell.length_a   1.000
_cell.length_b   1.000
_cell.length_c   1.000
_cell.angle_alpha   90.00
_cell.angle_beta   90.00
_cell.angle_gamma   90.00
#
_symmetry.space_group_name_H-M   'P 1'
#
loop_
_entity.id
_entity.type
_entity.pdbx_description
1 polymer ?
#
loop_
_entity_poly.entity_id
_entity_poly.type
_entity_poly.pdbx_seq_one_letter_code
_entity_poly.pdbx_strand_id
1 'polypeptide(L)'
;PIAQNVATFQVRYLLQSNDAANPTMQYTDAAGVGRNWNRVQGVEVCLVLFGTERIDMPTDDPDLTSYTDCDGTRVDMTALTGNRTNRMHYVFRNVFQLRSQGLI
;
A
#
# COMPACT_ATOMS: atom_id res chain seq x y z
N PRO A 1 14.49 -14.98 7.49
CA PRO A 1 14.16 -13.73 6.82
C PRO A 1 13.02 -12.99 7.50
N ILE A 2 13.11 -11.69 7.52
CA ILE A 2 12.14 -10.86 8.22
C ILE A 2 10.84 -10.77 7.44
N ALA A 3 10.91 -10.83 6.12
CA ALA A 3 9.76 -10.67 5.26
C ALA A 3 9.59 -11.88 4.37
N GLN A 4 8.81 -12.85 4.83
CA GLN A 4 8.37 -13.99 4.03
C GLN A 4 6.92 -13.79 3.65
N ASN A 5 6.52 -14.42 2.54
CA ASN A 5 5.14 -14.42 2.10
C ASN A 5 4.61 -13.00 1.86
N VAL A 6 5.43 -12.20 1.19
CA VAL A 6 5.01 -10.85 0.80
C VAL A 6 4.27 -10.94 -0.53
N ALA A 7 3.01 -10.52 -0.53
CA ALA A 7 2.20 -10.48 -1.74
C ALA A 7 2.39 -9.16 -2.47
N THR A 8 2.44 -8.05 -1.74
CA THR A 8 2.57 -6.71 -2.30
C THR A 8 3.41 -5.86 -1.37
N PHE A 9 4.28 -5.06 -1.97
CA PHE A 9 5.02 -4.02 -1.27
C PHE A 9 4.99 -2.79 -2.14
N GLN A 10 4.50 -1.67 -1.57
CA GLN A 10 4.37 -0.43 -2.33
C GLN A 10 4.79 0.74 -1.45
N VAL A 11 5.54 1.66 -2.04
CA VAL A 11 5.92 2.91 -1.39
C VAL A 11 5.38 4.04 -2.25
N ARG A 12 4.65 4.96 -1.62
CA ARG A 12 4.17 6.17 -2.27
C ARG A 12 4.64 7.38 -1.51
N TYR A 13 4.78 8.48 -2.21
CA TYR A 13 5.26 9.74 -1.65
C TYR A 13 4.13 10.74 -1.67
N LEU A 14 3.95 11.43 -0.55
CA LEU A 14 2.97 12.50 -0.44
C LEU A 14 3.62 13.78 -0.94
N LEU A 15 3.22 14.21 -2.13
CA LEU A 15 3.84 15.32 -2.81
C LEU A 15 2.94 16.55 -2.72
N GLN A 16 3.52 17.66 -2.24
CA GLN A 16 2.83 18.94 -2.21
C GLN A 16 2.92 19.60 -3.58
N SER A 17 1.81 20.21 -4.00
CA SER A 17 1.76 20.90 -5.27
C SER A 17 2.66 22.13 -5.26
N ASN A 18 2.97 22.63 -6.46
CA ASN A 18 3.78 23.82 -6.65
C ASN A 18 2.97 25.11 -6.56
N ASP A 19 1.68 25.02 -6.31
CA ASP A 19 0.77 26.18 -6.28
C ASP A 19 0.64 26.70 -4.86
N ALA A 20 1.28 27.81 -4.57
CA ALA A 20 1.24 28.39 -3.23
C ALA A 20 -0.14 28.94 -2.87
N ALA A 21 -0.94 29.32 -3.87
CA ALA A 21 -2.29 29.85 -3.63
C ALA A 21 -3.28 28.73 -3.31
N ASN A 22 -3.10 27.56 -3.92
CA ASN A 22 -3.94 26.39 -3.72
C ASN A 22 -3.08 25.15 -3.49
N PRO A 23 -2.44 25.03 -2.33
CA PRO A 23 -1.59 23.87 -2.08
C PRO A 23 -2.44 22.61 -2.01
N THR A 24 -2.05 21.60 -2.77
CA THR A 24 -2.70 20.30 -2.77
C THR A 24 -1.67 19.23 -2.48
N MET A 25 -2.14 18.12 -1.94
CA MET A 25 -1.30 16.94 -1.66
C MET A 25 -1.83 15.77 -2.46
N GLN A 26 -0.93 14.99 -3.02
CA GLN A 26 -1.32 13.75 -3.69
C GLN A 26 -0.23 12.71 -3.50
N TYR A 27 -0.66 11.46 -3.49
CA TYR A 27 0.30 10.35 -3.45
C TYR A 27 0.77 10.04 -4.86
N THR A 28 2.07 9.76 -4.97
CA THR A 28 2.68 9.39 -6.23
C THR A 28 3.85 8.44 -5.98
N ASP A 29 4.28 7.73 -7.01
CA ASP A 29 5.48 6.91 -6.92
C ASP A 29 6.73 7.78 -7.12
N ALA A 30 7.90 7.13 -7.05
CA ALA A 30 9.17 7.85 -7.20
C ALA A 30 9.29 8.52 -8.56
N ALA A 31 8.78 7.90 -9.61
CA ALA A 31 8.82 8.47 -10.94
C ALA A 31 7.96 9.74 -11.02
N GLY A 32 6.82 9.76 -10.34
CA GLY A 32 5.95 10.92 -10.29
C GLY A 32 6.55 12.08 -9.51
N VAL A 33 7.40 11.82 -8.54
CA VAL A 33 8.12 12.87 -7.83
C VAL A 33 9.12 13.56 -8.76
N GLY A 34 9.81 12.79 -9.59
CA GLY A 34 10.78 13.33 -10.52
C GLY A 34 11.93 14.03 -9.79
N ARG A 35 12.02 15.35 -9.97
CA ARG A 35 13.04 16.16 -9.32
C ARG A 35 12.52 16.94 -8.12
N ASN A 36 11.28 16.70 -7.72
CA ASN A 36 10.60 17.53 -6.72
C ASN A 36 10.68 16.93 -5.33
N TRP A 37 11.79 16.29 -4.99
CA TRP A 37 11.98 15.64 -3.69
C TRP A 37 11.87 16.59 -2.52
N ASN A 38 12.20 17.87 -2.75
CA ASN A 38 12.05 18.88 -1.71
C ASN A 38 10.59 19.21 -1.38
N ARG A 39 9.65 18.76 -2.19
CA ARG A 39 8.22 18.95 -1.94
C ARG A 39 7.54 17.69 -1.39
N VAL A 40 8.30 16.64 -1.13
CA VAL A 40 7.78 15.45 -0.51
C VAL A 40 7.56 15.70 0.98
N GLN A 41 6.32 15.55 1.43
CA GLN A 41 5.94 15.83 2.82
C GLN A 41 5.80 14.56 3.64
N GLY A 42 5.69 13.42 3.01
CA GLY A 42 5.54 12.17 3.71
C GLY A 42 5.79 10.99 2.81
N VAL A 43 5.88 9.82 3.44
CA VAL A 43 6.08 8.54 2.75
C VAL A 43 5.04 7.56 3.27
N GLU A 44 4.29 6.95 2.37
CA GLU A 44 3.38 5.88 2.71
C GLU A 44 4.00 4.55 2.33
N VAL A 45 4.02 3.62 3.27
CA VAL A 45 4.48 2.26 3.03
C VAL A 45 3.27 1.34 3.17
N CYS A 46 3.01 0.54 2.15
CA CYS A 46 1.94 -0.45 2.15
C CYS A 46 2.54 -1.82 1.92
N LEU A 47 2.15 -2.77 2.74
CA LEU A 47 2.69 -4.12 2.72
C LEU A 47 1.53 -5.09 2.88
N VAL A 48 1.44 -6.07 1.99
CA VAL A 48 0.47 -7.15 2.11
C VAL A 48 1.24 -8.45 2.34
N LEU A 49 0.96 -9.08 3.46
CA LEU A 49 1.53 -10.37 3.83
C LEU A 49 0.45 -11.43 3.79
N PHE A 50 0.83 -12.67 3.50
CA PHE A 50 -0.13 -13.77 3.54
C PHE A 50 0.37 -14.86 4.49
N GLY A 51 -0.61 -15.56 5.09
CA GLY A 51 -0.32 -16.57 6.10
C GLY A 51 0.37 -17.79 5.53
N THR A 52 0.98 -18.57 6.41
CA THR A 52 1.72 -19.78 6.03
C THR A 52 0.81 -20.97 5.81
N GLU A 53 -0.42 -20.92 6.30
CA GLU A 53 -1.35 -22.04 6.22
C GLU A 53 -2.54 -21.70 5.35
N ARG A 54 -3.02 -22.72 4.64
CA ARG A 54 -4.27 -22.58 3.90
C ARG A 54 -5.44 -22.80 4.85
N ILE A 55 -6.49 -22.01 4.66
CA ILE A 55 -7.69 -22.13 5.46
C ILE A 55 -8.90 -22.29 4.53
N ASP A 56 -9.94 -22.92 5.05
CA ASP A 56 -11.21 -23.02 4.34
C ASP A 56 -11.94 -21.70 4.47
N MET A 57 -12.19 -21.06 3.34
CA MET A 57 -12.87 -19.78 3.31
C MET A 57 -14.28 -19.94 2.79
N PRO A 58 -15.26 -19.24 3.39
CA PRO A 58 -16.63 -19.27 2.85
C PRO A 58 -16.64 -18.59 1.48
N THR A 59 -17.19 -19.25 0.49
CA THR A 59 -17.22 -18.73 -0.87
C THR A 59 -18.46 -17.91 -1.15
N ASP A 60 -19.43 -17.91 -0.24
CA ASP A 60 -20.69 -17.21 -0.39
C ASP A 60 -20.69 -15.81 0.23
N ASP A 61 -19.60 -15.40 0.84
CA ASP A 61 -19.49 -14.07 1.43
C ASP A 61 -18.19 -13.39 1.00
N PRO A 62 -18.23 -12.62 -0.11
CA PRO A 62 -17.02 -11.96 -0.60
C PRO A 62 -16.37 -11.00 0.37
N ASP A 63 -17.14 -10.43 1.31
CA ASP A 63 -16.58 -9.51 2.29
C ASP A 63 -15.62 -10.21 3.26
N LEU A 64 -15.84 -11.51 3.48
CA LEU A 64 -14.96 -12.29 4.35
C LEU A 64 -13.76 -12.87 3.62
N THR A 65 -13.82 -12.96 2.29
CA THR A 65 -12.80 -13.64 1.50
C THR A 65 -11.98 -12.68 0.64
N SER A 66 -12.22 -11.37 0.75
CA SER A 66 -11.52 -10.37 -0.05
C SER A 66 -10.72 -9.43 0.82
N TYR A 67 -9.68 -8.85 0.23
CA TYR A 67 -8.93 -7.76 0.84
C TYR A 67 -8.71 -6.66 -0.20
N THR A 68 -8.40 -5.46 0.28
CA THR A 68 -8.07 -4.34 -0.59
C THR A 68 -6.57 -4.23 -0.69
N ASP A 69 -6.03 -4.37 -1.90
CA ASP A 69 -4.60 -4.28 -2.16
C ASP A 69 -4.10 -2.85 -2.02
N CYS A 70 -2.80 -2.68 -2.09
CA CYS A 70 -2.16 -1.38 -1.90
C CYS A 70 -2.60 -0.33 -2.93
N ASP A 71 -3.00 -0.78 -4.11
CA ASP A 71 -3.48 0.10 -5.18
C ASP A 71 -4.99 0.37 -5.14
N GLY A 72 -5.69 -0.15 -4.12
CA GLY A 72 -7.13 0.00 -4.00
C GLY A 72 -7.93 -1.09 -4.68
N THR A 73 -7.30 -2.03 -5.35
CA THR A 73 -7.98 -3.13 -6.01
C THR A 73 -8.48 -4.14 -4.99
N ARG A 74 -9.72 -4.57 -5.15
CA ARG A 74 -10.27 -5.65 -4.31
C ARG A 74 -9.85 -7.00 -4.86
N VAL A 75 -9.30 -7.83 -4.00
CA VAL A 75 -8.75 -9.13 -4.38
C VAL A 75 -9.49 -10.24 -3.63
N ASP A 76 -9.99 -11.23 -4.36
CA ASP A 76 -10.63 -12.40 -3.78
C ASP A 76 -9.56 -13.45 -3.47
N MET A 77 -9.38 -13.74 -2.19
CA MET A 77 -8.34 -14.68 -1.76
C MET A 77 -8.60 -16.11 -2.21
N THR A 78 -9.85 -16.45 -2.50
CA THR A 78 -10.18 -17.79 -2.99
C THR A 78 -9.84 -17.96 -4.47
N ALA A 79 -9.71 -16.85 -5.21
CA ALA A 79 -9.40 -16.89 -6.64
C ALA A 79 -7.89 -16.83 -6.92
N LEU A 80 -7.07 -16.66 -5.90
CA LEU A 80 -5.62 -16.62 -6.07
C LEU A 80 -5.07 -18.00 -6.40
N THR A 81 -3.93 -18.02 -7.06
CA THR A 81 -3.30 -19.27 -7.49
C THR A 81 -1.95 -19.44 -6.79
N GLY A 82 -1.41 -20.66 -6.90
CA GLY A 82 -0.11 -20.98 -6.34
C GLY A 82 -0.13 -21.00 -4.82
N ASN A 83 0.92 -20.48 -4.22
CA ASN A 83 1.10 -20.52 -2.77
C ASN A 83 0.23 -19.50 -2.03
N ARG A 84 -0.51 -18.66 -2.75
CA ARG A 84 -1.37 -17.66 -2.13
C ARG A 84 -2.82 -18.11 -2.01
N THR A 85 -3.19 -19.25 -2.61
CA THR A 85 -4.58 -19.74 -2.65
C THR A 85 -5.08 -20.01 -1.24
N ASN A 86 -6.25 -19.46 -0.89
CA ASN A 86 -6.93 -19.70 0.38
C ASN A 86 -6.07 -19.38 1.60
N ARG A 87 -5.20 -18.41 1.48
CA ARG A 87 -4.41 -17.90 2.61
C ARG A 87 -4.90 -16.53 2.98
N MET A 88 -4.93 -16.25 4.28
CA MET A 88 -5.31 -14.91 4.75
C MET A 88 -4.25 -13.91 4.35
N HIS A 89 -4.69 -12.78 3.82
CA HIS A 89 -3.84 -11.67 3.45
C HIS A 89 -4.09 -10.51 4.40
N TYR A 90 -3.01 -9.93 4.91
CA TYR A 90 -3.05 -8.84 5.87
C TYR A 90 -2.41 -7.62 5.25
N VAL A 91 -3.13 -6.49 5.30
CA VAL A 91 -2.66 -5.23 4.74
C VAL A 91 -2.17 -4.34 5.87
N PHE A 92 -0.92 -3.91 5.76
CA PHE A 92 -0.30 -2.98 6.69
C PHE A 92 0.03 -1.71 5.94
N ARG A 93 -0.48 -0.59 6.42
CA ARG A 93 -0.29 0.71 5.79
C ARG A 93 0.08 1.72 6.85
N ASN A 94 1.14 2.48 6.60
CA ASN A 94 1.60 3.48 7.52
C ASN A 94 2.15 4.67 6.75
N VAL A 95 1.96 5.86 7.32
CA VAL A 95 2.43 7.10 6.73
C VAL A 95 3.41 7.74 7.68
N PHE A 96 4.59 8.07 7.16
CA PHE A 96 5.64 8.74 7.92
C PHE A 96 5.78 10.16 7.40
N GLN A 97 5.66 11.14 8.29
CA GLN A 97 5.82 12.54 7.92
C GLN A 97 7.29 12.93 7.99
N LEU A 98 7.72 13.76 7.05
CA LEU A 98 9.09 14.24 6.96
C LEU A 98 9.14 15.64 7.56
N ARG A 99 9.56 15.73 8.80
CA ARG A 99 9.50 16.99 9.56
C ARG A 99 10.37 18.08 9.01
N SER A 100 11.48 17.72 8.41
CA SER A 100 12.41 18.72 7.88
C SER A 100 11.89 19.41 6.65
N GLN A 101 10.85 18.86 6.02
CA GLN A 101 10.30 19.46 4.81
C GLN A 101 9.36 20.59 5.18
N GLY A 102 9.55 21.73 4.54
CA GLY A 102 8.68 22.87 4.74
C GLY A 102 8.90 23.67 5.99
N LEU A 103 9.87 23.31 6.81
CA LEU A 103 10.22 24.08 8.00
C LEU A 103 11.24 25.16 7.73
N ILE A 104 11.67 25.21 6.57
CA ILE A 104 12.77 26.07 6.19
C ILE A 104 12.28 27.36 5.59
#